data_83d356103b70ba4558ca43d9e1a30847
#
_entry.id   83d356103b70ba4558ca43d9e1a30847
#
_cell.length_a   1.000
_cell.length_b   1.000
_cell.length_c   1.000
_cell.angle_alpha   90.00
_cell.angle_beta   90.00
_cell.angle_gamma   90.00
#
_symmetry.space_group_name_H-M   'P 1'
#
loop_
_entity.id
_entity.type
_entity.pdbx_description
1 polymer ?
#
loop_
_entity_poly.entity_id
_entity_poly.type
_entity_poly.pdbx_seq_one_letter_code
_entity_poly.pdbx_strand_id
1 'polypeptide(L)'
;MMKKTLIMAICLLFCLNGFTQNRRPTPQKRFIYMTSVGYATGLGQIVLEQQTVQNQNFDFSVNQLLGYQFNPYFQMGLGAGFDFWRHTAFIPIYLNFTVNFTDTKFVPVFYANMGYSFKWYVSSIPEKMTHVVHGTATGPMGEGGLGLRINLNERLSLLLAACYKVQYTDIRYTILQPGEQDFSAYSTNSRKNVLYHFAGVRLGIQY
;
A
#
# COMPACT_ATOMS: atom_id res chain seq x y z
N MET A 1 -17.32 -18.98 -20.24
CA MET A 1 -18.48 -18.06 -20.18
C MET A 1 -18.32 -16.94 -19.14
N MET A 2 -17.75 -17.16 -17.97
CA MET A 2 -17.59 -16.14 -16.90
C MET A 2 -16.83 -14.85 -17.28
N LYS A 3 -15.82 -14.91 -18.15
CA LYS A 3 -15.02 -13.72 -18.53
C LYS A 3 -15.83 -12.67 -19.32
N LYS A 4 -16.78 -13.09 -20.15
CA LYS A 4 -17.61 -12.17 -20.95
C LYS A 4 -18.68 -11.47 -20.10
N THR A 5 -19.24 -12.16 -19.11
CA THR A 5 -20.23 -11.58 -18.19
C THR A 5 -19.59 -10.55 -17.25
N LEU A 6 -18.34 -10.74 -16.81
CA LEU A 6 -17.63 -9.78 -15.98
C LEU A 6 -17.33 -8.48 -16.73
N ILE A 7 -16.89 -8.57 -17.99
CA ILE A 7 -16.63 -7.39 -18.84
C ILE A 7 -17.91 -6.62 -19.09
N MET A 8 -19.03 -7.32 -19.36
CA MET A 8 -20.32 -6.70 -19.58
C MET A 8 -20.87 -6.01 -18.32
N ALA A 9 -20.66 -6.59 -17.13
CA ALA A 9 -21.02 -5.95 -15.86
C ALA A 9 -20.21 -4.69 -15.57
N ILE A 10 -18.91 -4.69 -15.88
CA ILE A 10 -18.04 -3.53 -15.76
C ILE A 10 -18.46 -2.42 -16.73
N CYS A 11 -18.76 -2.75 -18.00
CA CYS A 11 -19.27 -1.79 -18.98
C CYS A 11 -20.63 -1.20 -18.56
N LEU A 12 -21.53 -2.01 -18.00
CA LEU A 12 -22.83 -1.54 -17.49
C LEU A 12 -22.68 -0.57 -16.31
N LEU A 13 -21.74 -0.82 -15.40
CA LEU A 13 -21.39 0.10 -14.31
C LEU A 13 -20.85 1.43 -14.84
N PHE A 14 -20.08 1.46 -15.92
CA PHE A 14 -19.63 2.69 -16.56
C PHE A 14 -20.76 3.44 -17.30
N CYS A 15 -21.70 2.74 -17.90
CA CYS A 15 -22.83 3.37 -18.60
C CYS A 15 -23.85 4.04 -17.66
N LEU A 16 -23.99 3.58 -16.42
CA LEU A 16 -24.91 4.14 -15.44
C LEU A 16 -24.49 5.54 -14.94
N ASN A 17 -23.24 5.93 -15.14
CA ASN A 17 -22.72 7.26 -14.74
C ASN A 17 -23.06 8.40 -15.73
N GLY A 18 -23.68 8.10 -16.88
CA GLY A 18 -24.01 9.10 -17.91
C GLY A 18 -25.22 9.99 -17.58
N PHE A 19 -25.99 9.75 -16.52
CA PHE A 19 -27.31 10.37 -16.33
C PHE A 19 -27.41 11.43 -15.24
N THR A 20 -26.32 11.80 -14.55
CA THR A 20 -26.39 12.86 -13.53
C THR A 20 -25.35 13.95 -13.76
N GLN A 21 -25.46 14.68 -14.88
CA GLN A 21 -24.72 15.92 -15.08
C GLN A 21 -25.35 17.08 -14.27
N ASN A 22 -25.32 17.03 -12.96
CA ASN A 22 -25.39 18.23 -12.16
C ASN A 22 -23.96 18.83 -12.17
N ARG A 23 -23.71 19.77 -13.06
CA ARG A 23 -22.46 20.54 -13.09
C ARG A 23 -22.30 21.24 -11.76
N ARG A 24 -21.45 20.70 -10.91
CA ARG A 24 -20.96 21.42 -9.73
C ARG A 24 -20.01 22.51 -10.20
N PRO A 25 -19.94 23.66 -9.50
CA PRO A 25 -18.93 24.67 -9.79
C PRO A 25 -17.54 23.99 -9.79
N THR A 26 -16.74 24.29 -10.79
CA THR A 26 -15.38 23.76 -10.98
C THR A 26 -14.61 23.87 -9.68
N PRO A 27 -14.12 22.78 -9.10
CA PRO A 27 -13.38 22.84 -7.85
C PRO A 27 -12.19 23.77 -8.04
N GLN A 28 -12.16 24.81 -7.24
CA GLN A 28 -11.06 25.76 -7.22
C GLN A 28 -9.78 25.05 -6.83
N LYS A 29 -8.67 25.49 -7.36
CA LYS A 29 -7.32 25.08 -6.91
C LYS A 29 -7.25 25.21 -5.40
N ARG A 30 -6.94 24.13 -4.69
CA ARG A 30 -6.96 24.13 -3.22
C ARG A 30 -5.94 23.17 -2.63
N PHE A 31 -5.54 23.47 -1.40
CA PHE A 31 -4.87 22.49 -0.56
C PHE A 31 -5.85 21.41 -0.14
N ILE A 32 -5.34 20.19 -0.07
CA ILE A 32 -6.07 19.02 0.39
C ILE A 32 -5.30 18.37 1.52
N TYR A 33 -6.05 17.84 2.45
CA TYR A 33 -5.54 17.03 3.54
C TYR A 33 -6.31 15.71 3.57
N MET A 34 -5.61 14.57 3.60
CA MET A 34 -6.24 13.27 3.59
C MET A 34 -5.64 12.38 4.69
N THR A 35 -6.52 11.82 5.50
CA THR A 35 -6.20 10.72 6.41
C THR A 35 -6.71 9.43 5.81
N SER A 36 -5.88 8.39 5.79
CA SER A 36 -6.31 7.08 5.30
C SER A 36 -5.80 5.95 6.15
N VAL A 37 -6.58 4.88 6.19
CA VAL A 37 -6.20 3.59 6.77
C VAL A 37 -6.25 2.53 5.69
N GLY A 38 -5.30 1.59 5.73
CA GLY A 38 -5.20 0.52 4.75
C GLY A 38 -4.97 -0.82 5.43
N TYR A 39 -5.47 -1.87 4.79
CA TYR A 39 -5.15 -3.24 5.14
C TYR A 39 -4.84 -4.03 3.88
N ALA A 40 -3.70 -4.70 3.87
CA ALA A 40 -3.26 -5.51 2.75
C ALA A 40 -2.65 -6.83 3.23
N THR A 41 -2.76 -7.85 2.40
CA THR A 41 -2.17 -9.17 2.63
C THR A 41 -0.99 -9.38 1.69
N GLY A 42 0.03 -10.06 2.19
CA GLY A 42 1.19 -10.43 1.39
C GLY A 42 0.82 -11.38 0.27
N LEU A 43 1.43 -11.19 -0.88
CA LEU A 43 1.28 -12.01 -2.07
C LEU A 43 2.60 -12.64 -2.48
N GLY A 44 2.50 -13.80 -3.13
CA GLY A 44 3.65 -14.47 -3.72
C GLY A 44 4.55 -15.18 -2.72
N GLN A 45 5.74 -15.50 -3.17
CA GLN A 45 6.73 -16.28 -2.45
C GLN A 45 8.03 -15.50 -2.34
N ILE A 46 8.69 -15.66 -1.20
CA ILE A 46 10.00 -15.11 -0.92
C ILE A 46 11.01 -16.24 -1.02
N VAL A 47 11.99 -16.09 -1.91
CA VAL A 47 13.06 -17.07 -2.07
C VAL A 47 14.22 -16.67 -1.14
N LEU A 48 14.47 -17.46 -0.10
CA LEU A 48 15.61 -17.33 0.80
C LEU A 48 16.58 -18.48 0.50
N GLU A 49 17.68 -18.17 -0.21
CA GLU A 49 18.66 -19.15 -0.69
C GLU A 49 18.04 -20.35 -1.42
N GLN A 50 17.93 -21.49 -0.73
CA GLN A 50 17.36 -22.72 -1.29
C GLN A 50 15.92 -22.99 -0.84
N GLN A 51 15.35 -22.12 -0.02
CA GLN A 51 13.98 -22.29 0.48
C GLN A 51 13.06 -21.21 -0.06
N THR A 52 11.87 -21.63 -0.44
CA THR A 52 10.80 -20.73 -0.88
C THR A 52 9.75 -20.67 0.22
N VAL A 53 9.54 -19.48 0.76
CA VAL A 53 8.56 -19.22 1.84
C VAL A 53 7.44 -18.36 1.29
N GLN A 54 6.19 -18.71 1.60
CA GLN A 54 5.05 -17.86 1.25
C GLN A 54 5.12 -16.53 2.01
N ASN A 55 4.78 -15.44 1.34
CA ASN A 55 4.63 -14.14 1.98
C ASN A 55 3.34 -14.11 2.81
N GLN A 56 3.43 -14.49 4.08
CA GLN A 56 2.32 -14.48 5.04
C GLN A 56 2.23 -13.18 5.84
N ASN A 57 2.93 -12.13 5.43
CA ASN A 57 2.83 -10.84 6.08
C ASN A 57 1.49 -10.18 5.78
N PHE A 58 1.02 -9.38 6.71
CA PHE A 58 -0.02 -8.40 6.48
C PHE A 58 0.58 -6.99 6.64
N ASP A 59 -0.05 -6.01 6.04
CA ASP A 59 0.30 -4.61 6.15
C ASP A 59 -0.94 -3.84 6.61
N PHE A 60 -0.91 -3.33 7.85
CA PHE A 60 -1.88 -2.38 8.35
C PHE A 60 -1.24 -1.00 8.33
N SER A 61 -1.83 -0.06 7.61
CA SER A 61 -1.25 1.25 7.40
C SER A 61 -2.18 2.38 7.85
N VAL A 62 -1.59 3.42 8.44
CA VAL A 62 -2.25 4.69 8.76
C VAL A 62 -1.42 5.80 8.14
N ASN A 63 -2.03 6.57 7.26
CA ASN A 63 -1.31 7.55 6.45
C ASN A 63 -1.97 8.92 6.50
N GLN A 64 -1.13 9.95 6.47
CA GLN A 64 -1.50 11.35 6.32
C GLN A 64 -0.92 11.87 5.01
N LEU A 65 -1.71 12.63 4.26
CA LEU A 65 -1.31 13.26 3.01
C LEU A 65 -1.64 14.74 3.06
N LEU A 66 -0.65 15.57 2.78
CA LEU A 66 -0.83 16.98 2.48
C LEU A 66 -0.57 17.18 1.00
N GLY A 67 -1.56 17.70 0.28
CA GLY A 67 -1.48 17.82 -1.15
C GLY A 67 -2.09 19.11 -1.69
N TYR A 68 -2.03 19.22 -2.99
CA TYR A 68 -2.60 20.31 -3.74
C TYR A 68 -3.37 19.78 -4.95
N GLN A 69 -4.61 20.22 -5.08
CA GLN A 69 -5.44 19.95 -6.24
C GLN A 69 -5.23 21.06 -7.28
N PHE A 70 -4.60 20.72 -8.39
CA PHE A 70 -4.29 21.66 -9.48
C PHE A 70 -5.50 21.95 -10.34
N ASN A 71 -6.32 20.93 -10.54
CA ASN A 71 -7.57 21.00 -11.30
C ASN A 71 -8.50 19.87 -10.82
N PRO A 72 -9.74 19.78 -11.30
CA PRO A 72 -10.67 18.72 -10.89
C PRO A 72 -10.14 17.30 -11.07
N TYR A 73 -9.25 17.10 -12.03
CA TYR A 73 -8.79 15.79 -12.48
C TYR A 73 -7.44 15.38 -11.91
N PHE A 74 -6.64 16.33 -11.38
CA PHE A 74 -5.28 16.03 -10.93
C PHE A 74 -4.94 16.63 -9.57
N GLN A 75 -4.38 15.78 -8.72
CA GLN A 75 -3.89 16.13 -7.39
C GLN A 75 -2.49 15.54 -7.20
N MET A 76 -1.67 16.23 -6.44
CA MET A 76 -0.34 15.78 -6.05
C MET A 76 -0.08 16.16 -4.60
N GLY A 77 0.67 15.35 -3.87
CA GLY A 77 0.96 15.64 -2.46
C GLY A 77 2.14 14.88 -1.90
N LEU A 78 2.46 15.22 -0.67
CA LEU A 78 3.43 14.53 0.17
C LEU A 78 2.68 13.80 1.26
N GLY A 79 3.01 12.53 1.45
CA GLY A 79 2.44 11.69 2.49
C GLY A 79 3.49 11.12 3.40
N ALA A 80 3.06 10.86 4.63
CA ALA A 80 3.80 10.10 5.61
C ALA A 80 2.83 9.24 6.42
N GLY A 81 3.33 8.16 7.04
CA GLY A 81 2.45 7.30 7.81
C GLY A 81 3.18 6.28 8.65
N PHE A 82 2.42 5.29 9.09
CA PHE A 82 2.91 4.11 9.78
C PHE A 82 2.37 2.87 9.08
N ASP A 83 3.27 1.95 8.75
CA ASP A 83 2.95 0.63 8.21
C ASP A 83 3.34 -0.41 9.24
N PHE A 84 2.37 -1.19 9.69
CA PHE A 84 2.54 -2.25 10.68
C PHE A 84 2.45 -3.60 9.96
N TRP A 85 3.58 -4.26 9.86
CA TRP A 85 3.66 -5.64 9.41
C TRP A 85 3.62 -6.57 10.64
N ARG A 86 3.57 -7.87 10.38
CA ARG A 86 3.46 -8.88 11.46
C ARG A 86 4.49 -8.69 12.58
N HIS A 87 5.74 -8.35 12.24
CA HIS A 87 6.85 -8.22 13.20
C HIS A 87 7.68 -6.96 13.02
N THR A 88 7.29 -6.07 12.14
CA THR A 88 8.06 -4.87 11.79
C THR A 88 7.13 -3.69 11.58
N ALA A 89 7.54 -2.53 12.04
CA ALA A 89 6.87 -1.27 11.73
C ALA A 89 7.79 -0.37 10.91
N PHE A 90 7.20 0.31 9.92
CA PHE A 90 7.88 1.26 9.06
C PHE A 90 7.20 2.62 9.10
N ILE A 91 7.96 3.65 8.80
CA ILE A 91 7.49 5.01 8.53
C ILE A 91 7.70 5.29 7.04
N PRO A 92 6.68 5.14 6.19
CA PRO A 92 6.75 5.56 4.80
C PRO A 92 6.71 7.09 4.69
N ILE A 93 7.54 7.63 3.79
CA ILE A 93 7.45 9.01 3.29
C ILE A 93 7.37 8.91 1.77
N TYR A 94 6.34 9.50 1.17
CA TYR A 94 6.06 9.30 -0.24
C TYR A 94 5.46 10.53 -0.93
N LEU A 95 5.67 10.59 -2.24
CA LEU A 95 4.95 11.44 -3.16
C LEU A 95 3.68 10.70 -3.59
N ASN A 96 2.56 11.42 -3.59
CA ASN A 96 1.28 10.94 -4.08
C ASN A 96 0.90 11.67 -5.37
N PHE A 97 0.38 10.92 -6.33
CA PHE A 97 -0.25 11.40 -7.54
C PHE A 97 -1.65 10.80 -7.61
N THR A 98 -2.67 11.63 -7.77
CA THR A 98 -4.05 11.17 -7.88
C THR A 98 -4.70 11.76 -9.13
N VAL A 99 -5.29 10.89 -9.94
CA VAL A 99 -6.05 11.22 -11.14
C VAL A 99 -7.52 10.89 -10.88
N ASN A 100 -8.38 11.87 -11.07
CA ASN A 100 -9.82 11.75 -10.99
C ASN A 100 -10.39 11.66 -12.41
N PHE A 101 -11.19 10.66 -12.67
CA PHE A 101 -11.73 10.45 -14.03
C PHE A 101 -12.96 11.30 -14.32
N THR A 102 -13.64 11.79 -13.29
CA THR A 102 -14.85 12.60 -13.44
C THR A 102 -14.87 13.73 -12.40
N ASP A 103 -15.76 14.69 -12.61
CA ASP A 103 -16.06 15.79 -11.68
C ASP A 103 -17.52 15.72 -11.22
N THR A 104 -17.88 14.61 -10.56
CA THR A 104 -19.23 14.31 -10.09
C THR A 104 -19.23 13.98 -8.60
N LYS A 105 -20.39 13.59 -8.05
CA LYS A 105 -20.49 13.12 -6.67
C LYS A 105 -19.69 11.83 -6.43
N PHE A 106 -19.69 10.91 -7.40
CA PHE A 106 -18.96 9.66 -7.37
C PHE A 106 -17.83 9.75 -8.38
N VAL A 107 -16.60 9.81 -7.91
CA VAL A 107 -15.41 10.05 -8.72
C VAL A 107 -14.56 8.79 -8.73
N PRO A 108 -14.52 8.04 -9.84
CA PRO A 108 -13.50 7.02 -10.00
C PRO A 108 -12.12 7.66 -9.95
N VAL A 109 -11.20 7.05 -9.21
CA VAL A 109 -9.85 7.60 -9.01
C VAL A 109 -8.80 6.53 -9.24
N PHE A 110 -7.68 6.95 -9.80
CA PHE A 110 -6.43 6.23 -9.75
C PHE A 110 -5.44 7.03 -8.91
N TYR A 111 -4.71 6.36 -8.03
CA TYR A 111 -3.61 6.99 -7.31
C TYR A 111 -2.35 6.15 -7.38
N ALA A 112 -1.20 6.82 -7.28
CA ALA A 112 0.11 6.23 -7.15
C ALA A 112 0.90 6.93 -6.06
N ASN A 113 1.52 6.14 -5.19
CA ASN A 113 2.44 6.58 -4.14
C ASN A 113 3.82 6.04 -4.46
N MET A 114 4.85 6.89 -4.42
CA MET A 114 6.24 6.50 -4.61
C MET A 114 7.08 7.13 -3.51
N GLY A 115 7.89 6.32 -2.84
CA GLY A 115 8.65 6.84 -1.72
C GLY A 115 9.63 5.86 -1.12
N TYR A 116 9.92 6.12 0.12
CA TYR A 116 10.88 5.36 0.91
C TYR A 116 10.30 5.05 2.29
N SER A 117 10.41 3.79 2.72
CA SER A 117 9.95 3.36 4.04
C SER A 117 11.14 3.21 4.99
N PHE A 118 11.10 3.96 6.07
CA PHE A 118 12.11 3.92 7.13
C PHE A 118 11.70 2.90 8.19
N LYS A 119 12.63 2.06 8.57
CA LYS A 119 12.39 1.11 9.66
C LYS A 119 12.23 1.86 10.99
N TRP A 120 11.12 1.59 11.68
CA TRP A 120 10.86 2.11 13.02
C TRP A 120 11.18 1.08 14.10
N TYR A 121 10.58 -0.11 13.98
CA TYR A 121 10.69 -1.16 14.98
C TYR A 121 10.74 -2.54 14.33
N VAL A 122 11.51 -3.43 14.92
CA VAL A 122 11.54 -4.86 14.57
C VAL A 122 11.45 -5.65 15.85
N SER A 123 10.46 -6.54 15.95
CA SER A 123 10.43 -7.56 16.99
C SER A 123 11.26 -8.75 16.55
N SER A 124 12.30 -9.07 17.28
CA SER A 124 13.02 -10.33 17.12
C SER A 124 12.18 -11.43 17.77
N ILE A 125 11.46 -12.20 16.98
CA ILE A 125 10.75 -13.38 17.47
C ILE A 125 11.59 -14.59 17.07
N PRO A 126 12.03 -15.41 18.02
CA PRO A 126 12.57 -16.71 17.72
C PRO A 126 11.43 -17.62 17.22
N GLU A 127 11.17 -17.63 15.94
CA GLU A 127 10.33 -18.66 15.36
C GLU A 127 11.12 -19.97 15.40
N LYS A 128 10.43 -21.09 15.69
CA LYS A 128 10.93 -22.46 15.64
C LYS A 128 11.32 -22.89 14.21
N MET A 129 11.90 -22.00 13.43
CA MET A 129 12.28 -22.24 12.05
C MET A 129 13.80 -22.30 11.93
N THR A 130 14.27 -23.05 10.97
CA THR A 130 15.68 -23.20 10.56
C THR A 130 16.35 -21.85 10.24
N HIS A 131 15.59 -20.77 10.22
CA HIS A 131 16.05 -19.42 9.91
C HIS A 131 15.50 -18.42 10.92
N VAL A 132 16.39 -17.67 11.57
CA VAL A 132 16.01 -16.54 12.45
C VAL A 132 16.17 -15.24 11.67
N VAL A 133 15.09 -14.56 11.38
CA VAL A 133 15.12 -13.24 10.75
C VAL A 133 15.42 -12.19 11.82
N HIS A 134 16.61 -11.59 11.77
CA HIS A 134 17.06 -10.59 12.76
C HIS A 134 16.59 -9.16 12.44
N GLY A 135 16.05 -8.92 11.27
CA GLY A 135 15.52 -7.62 10.93
C GLY A 135 15.35 -7.37 9.45
N THR A 136 14.51 -6.39 9.17
CA THR A 136 14.32 -5.81 7.86
C THR A 136 14.93 -4.41 7.84
N ALA A 137 15.55 -4.00 6.74
CA ALA A 137 16.08 -2.66 6.57
C ALA A 137 15.05 -1.75 5.85
N THR A 138 15.34 -0.46 5.88
CA THR A 138 14.63 0.56 5.09
C THR A 138 14.78 0.32 3.60
N GLY A 139 13.80 0.73 2.79
CA GLY A 139 13.88 0.58 1.35
C GLY A 139 12.83 1.38 0.58
N PRO A 140 12.99 1.46 -0.76
CA PRO A 140 12.01 2.10 -1.62
C PRO A 140 10.67 1.36 -1.59
N MET A 141 9.61 2.12 -1.71
CA MET A 141 8.24 1.62 -1.78
C MET A 141 7.48 2.23 -2.94
N GLY A 142 6.55 1.47 -3.46
CA GLY A 142 5.57 1.92 -4.43
C GLY A 142 4.19 1.35 -4.10
N GLU A 143 3.15 2.13 -4.28
CA GLU A 143 1.77 1.68 -4.15
C GLU A 143 0.93 2.30 -5.25
N GLY A 144 0.06 1.52 -5.86
CA GLY A 144 -0.92 2.00 -6.81
C GLY A 144 -2.31 1.47 -6.46
N GLY A 145 -3.35 2.26 -6.72
CA GLY A 145 -4.71 1.85 -6.41
C GLY A 145 -5.74 2.45 -7.34
N LEU A 146 -6.83 1.69 -7.49
CA LEU A 146 -8.05 2.12 -8.17
C LEU A 146 -9.18 2.19 -7.15
N GLY A 147 -9.94 3.25 -7.17
CA GLY A 147 -10.99 3.44 -6.16
C GLY A 147 -12.12 4.36 -6.59
N LEU A 148 -12.99 4.58 -5.63
CA LEU A 148 -14.12 5.49 -5.73
C LEU A 148 -14.01 6.54 -4.63
N ARG A 149 -13.99 7.80 -5.02
CA ARG A 149 -14.13 8.92 -4.11
C ARG A 149 -15.55 9.41 -4.13
N ILE A 150 -16.15 9.56 -2.96
CA ILE A 150 -17.54 10.04 -2.76
C ILE A 150 -17.44 11.43 -2.15
N ASN A 151 -17.80 12.45 -2.92
CA ASN A 151 -17.86 13.83 -2.45
C ASN A 151 -19.13 14.03 -1.62
N LEU A 152 -18.99 14.14 -0.29
CA LEU A 152 -20.10 14.37 0.63
C LEU A 152 -20.56 15.83 0.59
N ASN A 153 -19.60 16.74 0.55
CA ASN A 153 -19.82 18.16 0.36
C ASN A 153 -18.62 18.80 -0.36
N GLU A 154 -18.55 20.13 -0.46
CA GLU A 154 -17.48 20.84 -1.15
C GLU A 154 -16.08 20.62 -0.52
N ARG A 155 -16.02 20.25 0.75
CA ARG A 155 -14.76 20.12 1.50
C ARG A 155 -14.45 18.69 1.92
N LEU A 156 -15.46 17.83 2.06
CA LEU A 156 -15.33 16.51 2.62
C LEU A 156 -15.61 15.44 1.58
N SER A 157 -14.68 14.52 1.43
CA SER A 157 -14.81 13.36 0.55
C SER A 157 -14.34 12.09 1.24
N LEU A 158 -14.98 10.98 0.92
CA LEU A 158 -14.55 9.63 1.32
C LEU A 158 -13.90 8.92 0.14
N LEU A 159 -12.81 8.19 0.40
CA LEU A 159 -12.13 7.34 -0.56
C LEU A 159 -12.26 5.88 -0.14
N LEU A 160 -12.65 5.04 -1.07
CA LEU A 160 -12.53 3.57 -0.98
C LEU A 160 -11.73 3.09 -2.19
N ALA A 161 -10.64 2.38 -1.98
CA ALA A 161 -9.79 1.91 -3.07
C ALA A 161 -9.27 0.50 -2.82
N ALA A 162 -9.11 -0.27 -3.90
CA ALA A 162 -8.26 -1.45 -3.94
C ALA A 162 -6.84 -1.01 -4.27
N CYS A 163 -5.85 -1.58 -3.61
CA CYS A 163 -4.45 -1.19 -3.76
C CYS A 163 -3.53 -2.39 -3.95
N TYR A 164 -2.42 -2.11 -4.62
CA TYR A 164 -1.29 -3.00 -4.75
C TYR A 164 -0.04 -2.26 -4.35
N LYS A 165 0.71 -2.81 -3.39
CA LYS A 165 1.91 -2.21 -2.83
C LYS A 165 3.11 -3.13 -3.05
N VAL A 166 4.22 -2.52 -3.41
CA VAL A 166 5.54 -3.17 -3.46
C VAL A 166 6.46 -2.50 -2.45
N GLN A 167 7.18 -3.31 -1.70
CA GLN A 167 8.14 -2.82 -0.71
C GLN A 167 9.45 -3.57 -0.88
N TYR A 168 10.48 -2.84 -1.26
CA TYR A 168 11.83 -3.37 -1.28
C TYR A 168 12.44 -3.24 0.10
N THR A 169 13.04 -4.33 0.60
CA THR A 169 13.68 -4.33 1.91
C THR A 169 14.83 -5.34 1.94
N ASP A 170 15.78 -5.08 2.79
CA ASP A 170 16.92 -5.92 3.03
C ASP A 170 16.69 -6.74 4.31
N ILE A 171 16.73 -8.04 4.19
CA ILE A 171 16.53 -8.97 5.31
C ILE A 171 17.89 -9.49 5.78
N ARG A 172 18.11 -9.39 7.09
CA ARG A 172 19.21 -10.08 7.77
C ARG A 172 18.67 -11.32 8.46
N TYR A 173 19.24 -12.46 8.18
CA TYR A 173 18.84 -13.73 8.77
C TYR A 173 20.04 -14.60 9.12
N THR A 174 19.85 -15.48 10.10
CA THR A 174 20.81 -16.51 10.48
C THR A 174 20.24 -17.87 10.12
N ILE A 175 21.03 -18.70 9.49
CA ILE A 175 20.69 -20.08 9.19
C ILE A 175 21.12 -20.94 10.38
N LEU A 176 20.19 -21.66 10.98
CA LEU A 176 20.46 -22.63 12.02
C LEU A 176 20.67 -24.01 11.37
N GLN A 177 21.80 -24.64 11.59
CA GLN A 177 22.00 -26.02 11.13
C GLN A 177 21.25 -27.00 12.06
N PRO A 178 20.56 -28.04 11.52
CA PRO A 178 19.87 -29.02 12.34
C PRO A 178 20.87 -29.81 13.17
N GLY A 179 20.78 -29.73 14.50
CA GLY A 179 21.56 -30.55 15.42
C GLY A 179 22.44 -29.82 16.42
N GLU A 180 22.62 -28.50 16.33
CA GLU A 180 23.42 -27.76 17.29
C GLU A 180 22.53 -26.90 18.24
N GLN A 181 22.66 -27.17 19.55
CA GLN A 181 21.99 -26.39 20.60
C GLN A 181 22.76 -25.13 21.00
N ASP A 182 23.93 -24.87 20.41
CA ASP A 182 24.78 -23.74 20.80
C ASP A 182 24.67 -22.59 19.79
N PHE A 183 23.95 -21.56 20.16
CA PHE A 183 23.67 -20.37 19.36
C PHE A 183 24.89 -19.51 18.99
N SER A 184 26.07 -19.81 19.57
CA SER A 184 27.24 -18.93 19.45
C SER A 184 28.24 -19.33 18.37
N ALA A 185 28.18 -20.54 17.84
CA ALA A 185 29.30 -21.09 17.05
C ALA A 185 29.19 -20.93 15.53
N TYR A 186 27.97 -20.83 14.96
CA TYR A 186 27.79 -20.75 13.50
C TYR A 186 26.67 -19.79 13.08
N SER A 187 26.82 -18.50 13.38
CA SER A 187 25.92 -17.50 12.83
C SER A 187 26.45 -16.97 11.50
N THR A 188 26.06 -17.57 10.41
CA THR A 188 26.26 -16.94 9.10
C THR A 188 25.23 -15.84 8.95
N ASN A 189 25.64 -14.60 9.20
CA ASN A 189 24.82 -13.41 8.94
C ASN A 189 24.68 -13.25 7.42
N SER A 190 23.61 -13.79 6.89
CA SER A 190 23.28 -13.61 5.47
C SER A 190 22.39 -12.37 5.31
N ARG A 191 22.64 -11.62 4.25
CA ARG A 191 21.89 -10.42 3.89
C ARG A 191 21.29 -10.62 2.50
N LYS A 192 19.99 -10.44 2.36
CA LYS A 192 19.29 -10.58 1.09
C LYS A 192 18.28 -9.47 0.88
N ASN A 193 18.33 -8.94 -0.32
CA ASN A 193 17.33 -7.99 -0.80
C ASN A 193 16.06 -8.72 -1.24
N VAL A 194 14.92 -8.33 -0.71
CA VAL A 194 13.63 -8.96 -0.99
C VAL A 194 12.61 -7.90 -1.40
N LEU A 195 11.86 -8.21 -2.43
CA LEU A 195 10.70 -7.43 -2.86
C LEU A 195 9.43 -8.09 -2.32
N TYR A 196 8.75 -7.39 -1.43
CA TYR A 196 7.45 -7.80 -0.90
C TYR A 196 6.33 -7.22 -1.74
N HIS A 197 5.33 -8.04 -1.99
CA HIS A 197 4.13 -7.69 -2.72
C HIS A 197 2.92 -7.80 -1.80
N PHE A 198 2.03 -6.82 -1.85
CA PHE A 198 0.81 -6.79 -1.08
C PHE A 198 -0.36 -6.36 -1.95
N ALA A 199 -1.54 -6.94 -1.69
CA ALA A 199 -2.80 -6.45 -2.24
C ALA A 199 -3.80 -6.24 -1.12
N GLY A 200 -4.58 -5.18 -1.21
CA GLY A 200 -5.47 -4.80 -0.13
C GLY A 200 -6.48 -3.72 -0.48
N VAL A 201 -7.00 -3.12 0.57
CA VAL A 201 -7.99 -2.05 0.50
C VAL A 201 -7.53 -0.85 1.32
N ARG A 202 -7.95 0.33 0.89
CA ARG A 202 -7.67 1.60 1.56
C ARG A 202 -8.96 2.41 1.72
N LEU A 203 -9.18 2.91 2.91
CA LEU A 203 -10.23 3.87 3.25
C LEU A 203 -9.60 5.21 3.58
N GLY A 204 -10.15 6.31 3.07
CA GLY A 204 -9.61 7.65 3.30
C GLY A 204 -10.71 8.68 3.49
N ILE A 205 -10.38 9.71 4.26
CA ILE A 205 -11.18 10.92 4.42
C ILE A 205 -10.32 12.08 3.94
N GLN A 206 -10.83 12.84 2.97
CA GLN A 206 -10.16 14.00 2.37
C GLN A 206 -10.95 15.26 2.67
N TYR A 207 -10.21 16.30 3.11
CA TYR A 207 -10.71 17.66 3.40
C TYR A 207 -10.17 18.69 2.42
#